data_95fdaf54029230d330c16bcdd4fe7b7f
#
_entry.id   95fdaf54029230d330c16bcdd4fe7b7f
#
_cell.length_a   1.000
_cell.length_b   1.000
_cell.length_c   1.000
_cell.angle_alpha   90.00
_cell.angle_beta   90.00
_cell.angle_gamma   90.00
#
_symmetry.space_group_name_H-M   'P 1'
#
loop_
_entity.id
_entity.type
_entity.pdbx_description
1 polymer ?
#
loop_
_entity_poly.entity_id
_entity_poly.type
_entity_poly.pdbx_seq_one_letter_code
_entity_poly.pdbx_strand_id
1 'polypeptide(L)'
;EGLINTYKESGFFPEWASPGHRGCMVGNNSASVLVDAYMKGVKVDDIKTLYEGLLHGTENVHPEVSSTGRLGHEYYNKLGYVPYDVKINENAARTLEYAYDDWCIYKLAKELKRPKKEINLFAKRAMNYKNLFDKESKLMRGRNEDGTFQSPFSPLKWGDAFTEGNSWHYTWSVFHDPQGLIDLMGGKEMFVTMMDSVFAVPPVFDDSYYGQVIHEIREMTVMNMGNYAHGNQPIQH
;
A
#
# COMPACT_ATOMS: atom_id res chain seq x y z
N GLU A 1 -7.75 22.07 0.51
CA GLU A 1 -6.93 23.15 -0.09
C GLU A 1 -5.44 22.98 0.25
N GLY A 2 -5.06 22.79 1.52
CA GLY A 2 -3.64 22.67 1.93
C GLY A 2 -2.84 21.65 1.11
N LEU A 3 -3.37 20.46 0.88
CA LEU A 3 -2.71 19.43 0.06
C LEU A 3 -2.51 19.89 -1.40
N ILE A 4 -3.51 20.58 -1.98
CA ILE A 4 -3.39 21.11 -3.34
C ILE A 4 -2.35 22.23 -3.40
N ASN A 5 -2.24 23.04 -2.37
CA ASN A 5 -1.20 24.07 -2.27
C ASN A 5 0.19 23.45 -2.18
N THR A 6 0.36 22.39 -1.37
CA THR A 6 1.63 21.65 -1.34
C THR A 6 2.02 21.13 -2.72
N TYR A 7 1.07 20.58 -3.47
CA TYR A 7 1.33 20.16 -4.86
C TYR A 7 1.74 21.33 -5.75
N LYS A 8 1.06 22.48 -5.67
CA LYS A 8 1.39 23.68 -6.46
C LYS A 8 2.80 24.22 -6.17
N GLU A 9 3.26 24.09 -4.93
CA GLU A 9 4.57 24.57 -4.49
C GLU A 9 5.71 23.59 -4.80
N SER A 10 5.49 22.29 -4.63
CA SER A 10 6.55 21.27 -4.72
C SER A 10 6.44 20.34 -5.94
N GLY A 11 5.30 20.36 -6.64
CA GLY A 11 5.02 19.41 -7.72
C GLY A 11 4.50 18.05 -7.25
N PHE A 12 4.34 17.82 -5.92
CA PHE A 12 3.88 16.55 -5.35
C PHE A 12 2.89 16.76 -4.21
N PHE A 13 1.97 15.81 -4.05
CA PHE A 13 1.19 15.71 -2.83
C PHE A 13 2.06 15.15 -1.70
N PRO A 14 1.84 15.59 -0.43
CA PRO A 14 2.62 15.08 0.69
C PRO A 14 2.28 13.61 0.97
N GLU A 15 3.30 12.85 1.31
CA GLU A 15 3.20 11.45 1.72
C GLU A 15 2.85 11.28 3.20
N TRP A 16 3.01 12.33 3.99
CA TRP A 16 2.79 12.34 5.44
C TRP A 16 2.10 13.63 5.91
N ALA A 17 1.35 13.54 7.01
CA ALA A 17 0.64 14.67 7.63
C ALA A 17 1.58 15.64 8.35
N SER A 18 2.44 16.33 7.62
CA SER A 18 3.42 17.29 8.15
C SER A 18 3.59 18.45 7.18
N PRO A 19 4.09 19.61 7.64
CA PRO A 19 4.51 20.66 6.72
C PRO A 19 5.62 20.17 5.81
N GLY A 20 5.39 20.18 4.50
CA GLY A 20 6.32 19.71 3.49
C GLY A 20 6.48 18.18 3.45
N HIS A 21 7.50 17.74 2.74
CA HIS A 21 7.82 16.32 2.56
C HIS A 21 8.81 15.83 3.63
N ARG A 22 8.52 14.69 4.25
CA ARG A 22 9.33 14.17 5.37
C ARG A 22 10.21 12.97 5.01
N GLY A 23 9.98 12.35 3.89
CA GLY A 23 10.73 11.16 3.50
C GLY A 23 10.43 9.92 4.36
N CYS A 24 9.24 9.83 4.89
CA CYS A 24 8.78 8.71 5.69
C CYS A 24 7.52 8.09 5.08
N MET A 25 7.23 6.87 5.46
CA MET A 25 6.12 6.06 4.97
C MET A 25 6.24 5.63 3.50
N VAL A 26 5.32 4.81 3.07
CA VAL A 26 5.15 4.32 1.71
C VAL A 26 3.75 4.63 1.20
N GLY A 27 3.54 4.57 -0.11
CA GLY A 27 2.27 4.95 -0.71
C GLY A 27 2.17 6.47 -0.94
N ASN A 28 1.09 6.86 -1.58
CA ASN A 28 0.72 8.26 -1.78
C ASN A 28 -0.69 8.48 -1.25
N ASN A 29 -0.86 8.26 0.04
CA ASN A 29 -2.17 8.24 0.72
C ASN A 29 -2.93 9.57 0.67
N SER A 30 -2.30 10.66 0.21
CA SER A 30 -3.03 11.85 -0.20
C SER A 30 -4.10 11.55 -1.26
N ALA A 31 -3.91 10.52 -2.10
CA ALA A 31 -4.91 10.10 -3.07
C ALA A 31 -6.21 9.64 -2.38
N SER A 32 -6.10 8.78 -1.36
CA SER A 32 -7.27 8.31 -0.61
C SER A 32 -7.99 9.44 0.09
N VAL A 33 -7.27 10.31 0.79
CA VAL A 33 -7.83 11.45 1.53
C VAL A 33 -8.55 12.43 0.59
N LEU A 34 -7.91 12.80 -0.52
CA LEU A 34 -8.46 13.77 -1.46
C LEU A 34 -9.67 13.24 -2.22
N VAL A 35 -9.59 11.97 -2.66
CA VAL A 35 -10.68 11.34 -3.40
C VAL A 35 -11.86 11.06 -2.48
N ASP A 36 -11.64 10.56 -1.28
CA ASP A 36 -12.71 10.32 -0.30
C ASP A 36 -13.42 11.64 0.07
N ALA A 37 -12.68 12.69 0.34
CA ALA A 37 -13.25 14.01 0.62
C ALA A 37 -14.10 14.52 -0.54
N TYR A 38 -13.60 14.43 -1.79
CA TYR A 38 -14.35 14.83 -2.97
C TYR A 38 -15.63 14.00 -3.17
N MET A 39 -15.52 12.67 -3.07
CA MET A 39 -16.66 11.75 -3.24
C MET A 39 -17.73 11.92 -2.15
N LYS A 40 -17.36 12.41 -0.97
CA LYS A 40 -18.26 12.78 0.13
C LYS A 40 -18.83 14.20 0.02
N GLY A 41 -18.55 14.91 -1.07
CA GLY A 41 -19.12 16.22 -1.34
C GLY A 41 -18.38 17.39 -0.70
N VAL A 42 -17.16 17.19 -0.20
CA VAL A 42 -16.32 18.32 0.22
C VAL A 42 -15.97 19.14 -1.02
N LYS A 43 -16.24 20.45 -0.92
CA LYS A 43 -16.00 21.36 -2.04
C LYS A 43 -14.50 21.45 -2.33
N VAL A 44 -14.14 21.19 -3.57
CA VAL A 44 -12.78 21.34 -4.11
C VAL A 44 -12.83 22.40 -5.21
N ASP A 45 -12.19 23.54 -4.99
CA ASP A 45 -12.23 24.65 -5.95
C ASP A 45 -11.40 24.38 -7.21
N ASP A 46 -10.34 23.58 -7.10
CA ASP A 46 -9.41 23.28 -8.19
C ASP A 46 -9.26 21.75 -8.40
N ILE A 47 -10.36 21.11 -8.80
CA ILE A 47 -10.41 19.67 -9.07
C ILE A 47 -9.46 19.25 -10.22
N LYS A 48 -9.20 20.15 -11.15
CA LYS A 48 -8.29 19.90 -12.26
C LYS A 48 -6.86 19.71 -11.74
N THR A 49 -6.35 20.64 -10.96
CA THR A 49 -5.02 20.54 -10.35
C THR A 49 -4.91 19.35 -9.42
N LEU A 50 -5.96 19.05 -8.64
CA LEU A 50 -5.99 17.84 -7.81
C LEU A 50 -5.77 16.59 -8.67
N TYR A 51 -6.55 16.44 -9.73
CA TYR A 51 -6.46 15.26 -10.59
C TYR A 51 -5.11 15.16 -11.31
N GLU A 52 -4.60 16.27 -11.84
CA GLU A 52 -3.27 16.34 -12.47
C GLU A 52 -2.16 15.94 -11.50
N GLY A 53 -2.22 16.41 -10.25
CA GLY A 53 -1.24 16.06 -9.22
C GLY A 53 -1.27 14.58 -8.84
N LEU A 54 -2.47 13.97 -8.79
CA LEU A 54 -2.58 12.53 -8.58
C LEU A 54 -1.92 11.74 -9.73
N LEU A 55 -2.19 12.12 -10.98
CA LEU A 55 -1.57 11.48 -12.15
C LEU A 55 -0.05 11.67 -12.15
N HIS A 56 0.43 12.88 -11.86
CA HIS A 56 1.86 13.17 -11.81
C HIS A 56 2.59 12.24 -10.83
N GLY A 57 2.04 12.04 -9.63
CA GLY A 57 2.62 11.13 -8.63
C GLY A 57 2.71 9.67 -9.06
N THR A 58 1.90 9.21 -10.03
CA THR A 58 1.93 7.81 -10.50
C THR A 58 3.11 7.50 -11.42
N GLU A 59 3.76 8.50 -11.98
CA GLU A 59 4.82 8.37 -12.99
C GLU A 59 6.13 9.06 -12.55
N ASN A 60 6.17 9.61 -11.32
CA ASN A 60 7.29 10.41 -10.87
C ASN A 60 7.63 10.17 -9.40
N VAL A 61 8.87 10.46 -9.05
CA VAL A 61 9.42 10.49 -7.70
C VAL A 61 10.00 11.87 -7.45
N HIS A 62 9.80 12.42 -6.26
CA HIS A 62 10.38 13.70 -5.89
C HIS A 62 11.92 13.60 -5.89
N PRO A 63 12.65 14.57 -6.49
CA PRO A 63 14.09 14.46 -6.70
C PRO A 63 14.92 14.36 -5.41
N GLU A 64 14.42 14.92 -4.31
CA GLU A 64 15.13 14.95 -3.02
C GLU A 64 14.51 14.04 -1.96
N VAL A 65 13.25 13.61 -2.15
CA VAL A 65 12.49 12.84 -1.14
C VAL A 65 11.90 11.61 -1.80
N SER A 66 12.63 10.52 -1.79
CA SER A 66 12.32 9.30 -2.55
C SER A 66 11.01 8.59 -2.15
N SER A 67 10.46 8.86 -0.97
CA SER A 67 9.15 8.34 -0.56
C SER A 67 7.97 9.16 -1.12
N THR A 68 8.23 10.34 -1.66
CA THR A 68 7.23 11.21 -2.26
C THR A 68 7.07 10.90 -3.75
N GLY A 69 5.85 10.76 -4.20
CA GLY A 69 5.54 10.15 -5.48
C GLY A 69 5.55 8.63 -5.37
N ARG A 70 5.96 7.92 -6.42
CA ARG A 70 5.99 6.44 -6.42
C ARG A 70 7.37 5.89 -6.73
N LEU A 71 8.18 5.67 -5.70
CA LEU A 71 9.47 4.99 -5.85
C LEU A 71 9.26 3.58 -6.45
N GLY A 72 9.96 3.27 -7.54
CA GLY A 72 9.79 2.02 -8.27
C GLY A 72 8.59 2.03 -9.25
N HIS A 73 8.05 3.22 -9.58
CA HIS A 73 6.94 3.34 -10.54
C HIS A 73 7.25 2.70 -11.89
N GLU A 74 8.49 2.74 -12.36
CA GLU A 74 8.93 2.14 -13.60
C GLU A 74 8.73 0.62 -13.63
N TYR A 75 8.97 -0.06 -12.51
CA TYR A 75 8.67 -1.47 -12.34
C TYR A 75 7.17 -1.71 -12.15
N TYR A 76 6.55 -0.96 -11.24
CA TYR A 76 5.12 -1.12 -10.93
C TYR A 76 4.25 -0.91 -12.19
N ASN A 77 4.55 0.10 -12.99
CA ASN A 77 3.80 0.40 -14.21
C ASN A 77 3.97 -0.67 -15.30
N LYS A 78 5.11 -1.36 -15.33
CA LYS A 78 5.45 -2.39 -16.33
C LYS A 78 5.03 -3.80 -15.86
N LEU A 79 5.38 -4.17 -14.63
CA LEU A 79 5.23 -5.53 -14.11
C LEU A 79 3.95 -5.70 -13.28
N GLY A 80 3.38 -4.61 -12.76
CA GLY A 80 2.26 -4.61 -11.85
C GLY A 80 2.68 -4.81 -10.38
N TYR A 81 3.96 -4.66 -10.06
CA TYR A 81 4.50 -4.68 -8.69
C TYR A 81 5.90 -4.07 -8.68
N VAL A 82 6.35 -3.65 -7.52
CA VAL A 82 7.74 -3.26 -7.26
C VAL A 82 8.50 -4.52 -6.87
N PRO A 83 9.57 -4.93 -7.60
CA PRO A 83 10.27 -6.16 -7.32
C PRO A 83 11.05 -6.14 -6.00
N TYR A 84 11.19 -7.32 -5.40
CA TYR A 84 11.92 -7.51 -4.14
C TYR A 84 13.44 -7.36 -4.31
N ASP A 85 13.98 -7.82 -5.43
CA ASP A 85 15.42 -7.93 -5.70
C ASP A 85 16.07 -6.72 -6.39
N VAL A 86 15.35 -5.60 -6.54
CA VAL A 86 15.84 -4.37 -7.21
C VAL A 86 16.35 -3.30 -6.24
N LYS A 87 16.62 -3.64 -4.99
CA LYS A 87 17.12 -2.73 -3.93
C LYS A 87 16.19 -1.55 -3.61
N ILE A 88 14.90 -1.75 -3.76
CA ILE A 88 13.86 -0.86 -3.27
C ILE A 88 13.26 -1.52 -2.03
N ASN A 89 13.46 -0.92 -0.86
CA ASN A 89 12.90 -1.42 0.39
C ASN A 89 11.37 -1.31 0.40
N GLU A 90 10.73 -2.09 1.26
CA GLU A 90 9.27 -2.03 1.46
C GLU A 90 8.47 -2.23 0.17
N ASN A 91 9.03 -3.00 -0.77
CA ASN A 91 8.52 -3.17 -2.12
C ASN A 91 7.12 -3.79 -2.19
N ALA A 92 6.82 -4.76 -1.33
CA ALA A 92 5.47 -5.34 -1.24
C ALA A 92 4.47 -4.34 -0.65
N ALA A 93 4.83 -3.62 0.42
CA ALA A 93 4.01 -2.55 0.97
C ALA A 93 3.71 -1.48 -0.09
N ARG A 94 4.74 -0.97 -0.79
CA ARG A 94 4.56 -0.01 -1.89
C ARG A 94 3.59 -0.50 -2.95
N THR A 95 3.70 -1.75 -3.36
CA THR A 95 2.81 -2.35 -4.37
C THR A 95 1.36 -2.35 -3.91
N LEU A 96 1.09 -2.71 -2.65
CA LEU A 96 -0.25 -2.76 -2.08
C LEU A 96 -0.85 -1.35 -1.93
N GLU A 97 -0.08 -0.41 -1.41
CA GLU A 97 -0.48 0.98 -1.27
C GLU A 97 -0.78 1.62 -2.65
N TYR A 98 0.10 1.43 -3.64
CA TYR A 98 -0.12 1.94 -4.99
C TYR A 98 -1.36 1.35 -5.66
N ALA A 99 -1.69 0.08 -5.39
CA ALA A 99 -2.90 -0.54 -5.91
C ALA A 99 -4.17 0.10 -5.33
N TYR A 100 -4.15 0.45 -4.05
CA TYR A 100 -5.25 1.19 -3.42
C TYR A 100 -5.34 2.63 -3.91
N ASP A 101 -4.22 3.33 -4.03
CA ASP A 101 -4.17 4.67 -4.61
C ASP A 101 -4.73 4.68 -6.04
N ASP A 102 -4.38 3.69 -6.85
CA ASP A 102 -4.90 3.55 -8.22
C ASP A 102 -6.41 3.30 -8.25
N TRP A 103 -6.94 2.56 -7.27
CA TRP A 103 -8.39 2.44 -7.12
C TRP A 103 -9.05 3.78 -6.79
N CYS A 104 -8.43 4.59 -5.93
CA CYS A 104 -8.92 5.94 -5.63
C CYS A 104 -8.94 6.81 -6.90
N ILE A 105 -7.82 6.81 -7.67
CA ILE A 105 -7.74 7.52 -8.94
C ILE A 105 -8.79 7.00 -9.95
N TYR A 106 -8.98 5.69 -10.03
CA TYR A 106 -10.03 5.09 -10.87
C TYR A 106 -11.43 5.61 -10.51
N LYS A 107 -11.77 5.69 -9.22
CA LYS A 107 -13.05 6.21 -8.77
C LYS A 107 -13.24 7.66 -9.17
N LEU A 108 -12.23 8.50 -8.94
CA LEU A 108 -12.25 9.90 -9.32
C LEU A 108 -12.31 10.09 -10.85
N ALA A 109 -11.53 9.31 -11.60
CA ALA A 109 -11.55 9.33 -13.08
C ALA A 109 -12.94 9.03 -13.64
N LYS A 110 -13.65 8.08 -13.06
CA LYS A 110 -15.05 7.78 -13.42
C LYS A 110 -15.99 8.95 -13.14
N GLU A 111 -15.89 9.54 -11.97
CA GLU A 111 -16.71 10.68 -11.55
C GLU A 111 -16.47 11.89 -12.47
N LEU A 112 -15.21 12.17 -12.80
CA LEU A 112 -14.83 13.25 -13.70
C LEU A 112 -15.03 12.92 -15.20
N LYS A 113 -15.58 11.74 -15.53
CA LYS A 113 -15.84 11.28 -16.91
C LYS A 113 -14.59 11.33 -17.80
N ARG A 114 -13.45 10.93 -17.26
CA ARG A 114 -12.18 10.88 -17.98
C ARG A 114 -12.22 9.89 -19.16
N PRO A 115 -11.27 9.94 -20.10
CA PRO A 115 -11.21 9.00 -21.22
C PRO A 115 -11.22 7.54 -20.77
N LYS A 116 -11.94 6.67 -21.46
CA LYS A 116 -12.06 5.23 -21.10
C LYS A 116 -10.70 4.54 -20.95
N LYS A 117 -9.70 4.92 -21.77
CA LYS A 117 -8.35 4.36 -21.68
C LYS A 117 -7.72 4.62 -20.31
N GLU A 118 -7.89 5.82 -19.78
CA GLU A 118 -7.36 6.23 -18.47
C GLU A 118 -8.11 5.52 -17.33
N ILE A 119 -9.44 5.51 -17.39
CA ILE A 119 -10.28 4.78 -16.41
C ILE A 119 -9.89 3.31 -16.36
N ASN A 120 -9.74 2.65 -17.51
CA ASN A 120 -9.40 1.23 -17.60
C ASN A 120 -7.96 0.95 -17.11
N LEU A 121 -7.02 1.87 -17.30
CA LEU A 121 -5.65 1.77 -16.79
C LEU A 121 -5.65 1.66 -15.26
N PHE A 122 -6.30 2.59 -14.58
CA PHE A 122 -6.34 2.61 -13.13
C PHE A 122 -7.21 1.49 -12.55
N ALA A 123 -8.30 1.12 -13.21
CA ALA A 123 -9.08 -0.06 -12.82
C ALA A 123 -8.24 -1.35 -12.88
N LYS A 124 -7.36 -1.48 -13.89
CA LYS A 124 -6.43 -2.62 -14.00
C LYS A 124 -5.35 -2.57 -12.92
N ARG A 125 -4.71 -1.40 -12.72
CA ARG A 125 -3.66 -1.22 -11.72
C ARG A 125 -4.16 -1.44 -10.29
N ALA A 126 -5.39 -1.10 -9.99
CA ALA A 126 -6.03 -1.39 -8.70
C ALA A 126 -6.04 -2.89 -8.36
N MET A 127 -5.96 -3.78 -9.36
CA MET A 127 -5.90 -5.24 -9.15
C MET A 127 -4.47 -5.77 -9.00
N ASN A 128 -3.45 -4.92 -8.99
CA ASN A 128 -2.05 -5.30 -8.93
C ASN A 128 -1.65 -6.01 -7.62
N TYR A 129 -2.38 -5.79 -6.53
CA TYR A 129 -2.20 -6.54 -5.28
C TYR A 129 -2.19 -8.06 -5.50
N LYS A 130 -2.92 -8.56 -6.51
CA LYS A 130 -3.02 -10.00 -6.85
C LYS A 130 -1.66 -10.61 -7.23
N ASN A 131 -0.73 -9.78 -7.71
CA ASN A 131 0.61 -10.22 -8.10
C ASN A 131 1.48 -10.65 -6.90
N LEU A 132 1.15 -10.15 -5.70
CA LEU A 132 1.90 -10.47 -4.49
C LEU A 132 1.27 -11.60 -3.66
N PHE A 133 0.08 -12.07 -4.02
CA PHE A 133 -0.59 -13.11 -3.27
C PHE A 133 0.04 -14.48 -3.54
N ASP A 134 0.66 -15.04 -2.52
CA ASP A 134 1.20 -16.40 -2.56
C ASP A 134 0.10 -17.42 -2.17
N LYS A 135 -0.28 -18.26 -3.13
CA LYS A 135 -1.35 -19.24 -2.96
C LYS A 135 -0.99 -20.37 -1.97
N GLU A 136 0.28 -20.61 -1.74
CA GLU A 136 0.76 -21.65 -0.83
C GLU A 136 0.60 -21.17 0.61
N SER A 137 1.16 -20.00 0.95
CA SER A 137 1.07 -19.43 2.30
C SER A 137 -0.28 -18.74 2.60
N LYS A 138 -1.07 -18.40 1.57
CA LYS A 138 -2.28 -17.55 1.65
C LYS A 138 -2.02 -16.13 2.13
N LEU A 139 -0.79 -15.64 1.99
CA LEU A 139 -0.33 -14.35 2.47
C LEU A 139 0.29 -13.54 1.31
N MET A 140 0.42 -12.24 1.52
CA MET A 140 1.19 -11.38 0.61
C MET A 140 2.69 -11.62 0.82
N ARG A 141 3.43 -11.71 -0.29
CA ARG A 141 4.86 -12.03 -0.31
C ARG A 141 5.58 -11.20 -1.35
N GLY A 142 6.80 -10.77 -1.06
CA GLY A 142 7.65 -10.09 -2.03
C GLY A 142 7.85 -10.93 -3.29
N ARG A 143 7.95 -10.27 -4.45
CA ARG A 143 8.12 -10.93 -5.75
C ARG A 143 9.32 -10.36 -6.47
N ASN A 144 10.18 -11.21 -7.02
CA ASN A 144 11.38 -10.83 -7.77
C ASN A 144 11.04 -10.31 -9.17
N GLU A 145 11.97 -9.62 -9.81
CA GLU A 145 11.78 -9.05 -11.15
C GLU A 145 11.47 -10.15 -12.20
N ASP A 146 12.02 -11.35 -12.04
CA ASP A 146 11.76 -12.50 -12.90
C ASP A 146 10.40 -13.17 -12.67
N GLY A 147 9.63 -12.70 -11.70
CA GLY A 147 8.29 -13.20 -11.37
C GLY A 147 8.27 -14.34 -10.35
N THR A 148 9.40 -14.79 -9.84
CA THR A 148 9.45 -15.74 -8.71
C THR A 148 9.15 -15.03 -7.39
N PHE A 149 8.67 -15.76 -6.39
CA PHE A 149 8.50 -15.17 -5.06
C PHE A 149 9.82 -15.12 -4.29
N GLN A 150 9.93 -14.10 -3.42
CA GLN A 150 11.04 -13.97 -2.46
C GLN A 150 11.33 -15.27 -1.74
N SER A 151 12.61 -15.67 -1.70
CA SER A 151 13.07 -16.85 -0.97
C SER A 151 14.47 -16.59 -0.40
N PRO A 152 14.74 -16.89 0.90
CA PRO A 152 13.80 -17.45 1.87
C PRO A 152 12.68 -16.46 2.26
N PHE A 153 11.57 -16.98 2.80
CA PHE A 153 10.43 -16.19 3.24
C PHE A 153 10.01 -16.56 4.66
N SER A 154 9.90 -15.57 5.51
CA SER A 154 9.28 -15.67 6.82
C SER A 154 8.09 -14.71 6.90
N PRO A 155 6.86 -15.19 7.12
CA PRO A 155 5.71 -14.32 7.25
C PRO A 155 5.72 -13.48 8.54
N LEU A 156 6.63 -13.80 9.47
CA LEU A 156 6.81 -13.13 10.76
C LEU A 156 7.93 -12.07 10.72
N LYS A 157 8.66 -11.95 9.61
CA LYS A 157 9.73 -10.96 9.44
C LYS A 157 9.14 -9.56 9.29
N TRP A 158 9.53 -8.66 10.18
CA TRP A 158 9.13 -7.26 10.17
C TRP A 158 10.05 -6.42 9.28
N GLY A 159 9.46 -5.48 8.56
CA GLY A 159 10.19 -4.64 7.61
C GLY A 159 10.55 -5.39 6.33
N ASP A 160 11.70 -5.05 5.72
CA ASP A 160 12.21 -5.64 4.48
C ASP A 160 11.23 -5.39 3.29
N ALA A 161 10.37 -6.34 2.97
CA ALA A 161 9.32 -6.18 1.96
C ALA A 161 8.14 -5.32 2.44
N PHE A 162 7.99 -5.10 3.75
CA PHE A 162 6.87 -4.42 4.38
C PHE A 162 7.31 -3.23 5.24
N THR A 163 6.41 -2.30 5.50
CA THR A 163 6.66 -1.12 6.32
C THR A 163 6.10 -1.33 7.72
N GLU A 164 6.96 -1.28 8.74
CA GLU A 164 6.55 -1.37 10.16
C GLU A 164 5.50 -2.48 10.40
N GLY A 165 5.71 -3.61 9.76
CA GLY A 165 4.78 -4.74 9.78
C GLY A 165 5.38 -5.95 9.09
N ASN A 166 4.60 -6.99 8.96
CA ASN A 166 4.95 -8.25 8.31
C ASN A 166 3.85 -8.73 7.35
N SER A 167 4.01 -9.91 6.81
CA SER A 167 3.06 -10.48 5.86
C SER A 167 1.65 -10.70 6.45
N TRP A 168 1.55 -11.04 7.74
CA TRP A 168 0.26 -11.18 8.43
C TRP A 168 -0.50 -9.86 8.53
N HIS A 169 0.20 -8.73 8.64
CA HIS A 169 -0.41 -7.40 8.66
C HIS A 169 -0.86 -6.99 7.25
N TYR A 170 0.07 -7.02 6.30
CA TYR A 170 -0.15 -6.47 4.96
C TYR A 170 -1.05 -7.31 4.05
N THR A 171 -1.31 -8.57 4.37
CA THR A 171 -2.25 -9.40 3.60
C THR A 171 -3.66 -8.81 3.57
N TRP A 172 -4.04 -8.03 4.56
CA TRP A 172 -5.36 -7.39 4.67
C TRP A 172 -5.45 -6.01 4.01
N SER A 173 -4.35 -5.48 3.48
CA SER A 173 -4.27 -4.18 2.80
C SER A 173 -4.93 -4.21 1.41
N VAL A 174 -6.15 -4.71 1.32
CA VAL A 174 -6.96 -4.80 0.10
C VAL A 174 -8.36 -4.24 0.38
N PHE A 175 -8.42 -3.00 0.85
CA PHE A 175 -9.67 -2.34 1.27
C PHE A 175 -10.68 -2.17 0.14
N HIS A 176 -10.19 -2.07 -1.09
CA HIS A 176 -10.98 -1.79 -2.28
C HIS A 176 -11.56 -3.02 -2.97
N ASP A 177 -11.07 -4.22 -2.67
CA ASP A 177 -11.52 -5.48 -3.30
C ASP A 177 -11.52 -6.65 -2.29
N PRO A 178 -12.26 -6.56 -1.17
CA PRO A 178 -12.32 -7.65 -0.19
C PRO A 178 -12.81 -8.97 -0.82
N GLN A 179 -13.76 -8.91 -1.75
CA GLN A 179 -14.24 -10.10 -2.45
C GLN A 179 -13.13 -10.77 -3.27
N GLY A 180 -12.30 -9.97 -3.97
CA GLY A 180 -11.15 -10.50 -4.71
C GLY A 180 -10.11 -11.18 -3.79
N LEU A 181 -9.90 -10.66 -2.57
CA LEU A 181 -9.04 -11.31 -1.60
C LEU A 181 -9.64 -12.62 -1.08
N ILE A 182 -10.95 -12.65 -0.78
CA ILE A 182 -11.69 -13.87 -0.42
C ILE A 182 -11.52 -14.95 -1.50
N ASP A 183 -11.68 -14.58 -2.77
CA ASP A 183 -11.57 -15.49 -3.90
C ASP A 183 -10.13 -16.03 -4.05
N LEU A 184 -9.12 -15.18 -3.86
CA LEU A 184 -7.69 -15.58 -3.86
C LEU A 184 -7.38 -16.57 -2.75
N MET A 185 -7.94 -16.40 -1.56
CA MET A 185 -7.76 -17.31 -0.43
C MET A 185 -8.44 -18.67 -0.62
N GLY A 186 -9.38 -18.77 -1.55
CA GLY A 186 -10.12 -19.99 -1.84
C GLY A 186 -11.53 -20.01 -1.27
N GLY A 187 -12.08 -18.84 -0.91
CA GLY A 187 -13.46 -18.69 -0.45
C GLY A 187 -13.58 -18.22 0.99
N LYS A 188 -14.82 -17.96 1.41
CA LYS A 188 -15.14 -17.35 2.69
C LYS A 188 -14.64 -18.11 3.91
N GLU A 189 -14.73 -19.43 3.88
CA GLU A 189 -14.30 -20.28 5.02
C GLU A 189 -12.79 -20.12 5.26
N MET A 190 -11.99 -20.21 4.21
CA MET A 190 -10.56 -20.00 4.31
C MET A 190 -10.21 -18.57 4.73
N PHE A 191 -10.90 -17.58 4.19
CA PHE A 191 -10.72 -16.17 4.57
C PHE A 191 -10.93 -15.97 6.07
N VAL A 192 -12.03 -16.50 6.63
CA VAL A 192 -12.30 -16.42 8.08
C VAL A 192 -11.23 -17.17 8.87
N THR A 193 -10.82 -18.37 8.43
CA THR A 193 -9.74 -19.13 9.07
C THR A 193 -8.44 -18.32 9.12
N MET A 194 -8.09 -17.64 8.03
CA MET A 194 -6.89 -16.80 7.99
C MET A 194 -7.02 -15.54 8.88
N MET A 195 -8.20 -14.93 8.96
CA MET A 195 -8.46 -13.83 9.89
C MET A 195 -8.32 -14.26 11.35
N ASP A 196 -8.90 -15.40 11.73
CA ASP A 196 -8.77 -15.95 13.08
C ASP A 196 -7.30 -16.28 13.39
N SER A 197 -6.55 -16.73 12.39
CA SER A 197 -5.12 -17.04 12.53
C SER A 197 -4.27 -15.82 12.91
N VAL A 198 -4.67 -14.60 12.50
CA VAL A 198 -3.97 -13.38 12.93
C VAL A 198 -3.85 -13.31 14.45
N PHE A 199 -4.90 -13.71 15.15
CA PHE A 199 -4.96 -13.68 16.62
C PHE A 199 -4.41 -14.95 17.28
N ALA A 200 -4.34 -16.06 16.53
CA ALA A 200 -3.92 -17.38 17.04
C ALA A 200 -2.42 -17.66 16.82
N VAL A 201 -1.81 -17.07 15.81
CA VAL A 201 -0.36 -17.22 15.55
C VAL A 201 0.42 -16.66 16.75
N PRO A 202 1.36 -17.42 17.33
CA PRO A 202 2.13 -16.93 18.47
C PRO A 202 2.80 -15.58 18.20
N PRO A 203 2.87 -14.65 19.17
CA PRO A 203 3.51 -13.34 19.02
C PRO A 203 5.04 -13.46 19.05
N VAL A 204 5.57 -14.23 18.11
CA VAL A 204 7.00 -14.40 17.84
C VAL A 204 7.32 -13.65 16.55
N PHE A 205 8.29 -12.77 16.60
CA PHE A 205 8.61 -11.87 15.51
C PHE A 205 10.09 -11.93 15.15
N ASP A 206 10.40 -11.83 13.86
CA ASP A 206 11.74 -11.63 13.36
C ASP A 206 11.95 -10.12 13.13
N ASP A 207 12.69 -9.48 14.03
CA ASP A 207 13.05 -8.05 14.01
C ASP A 207 14.43 -7.77 13.40
N SER A 208 15.05 -8.76 12.79
CA SER A 208 16.42 -8.71 12.27
C SER A 208 16.66 -7.56 11.27
N TYR A 209 15.63 -7.14 10.54
CA TYR A 209 15.71 -6.02 9.60
C TYR A 209 15.97 -4.68 10.31
N TYR A 210 15.33 -4.46 11.45
CA TYR A 210 15.49 -3.23 12.24
C TYR A 210 16.70 -3.28 13.18
N GLY A 211 17.21 -4.47 13.48
CA GLY A 211 18.31 -4.68 14.43
C GLY A 211 17.96 -4.33 15.88
N GLN A 212 16.70 -4.11 16.16
CA GLN A 212 16.14 -3.83 17.52
C GLN A 212 14.66 -4.13 17.58
N VAL A 213 14.17 -4.40 18.78
CA VAL A 213 12.73 -4.56 19.03
C VAL A 213 12.06 -3.20 18.99
N ILE A 214 11.24 -2.94 17.98
CA ILE A 214 10.44 -1.72 17.86
C ILE A 214 9.23 -1.75 18.79
N HIS A 215 8.60 -0.60 19.04
CA HIS A 215 7.55 -0.49 20.06
C HIS A 215 6.30 -1.31 19.71
N GLU A 216 5.93 -1.40 18.45
CA GLU A 216 4.78 -2.18 17.97
C GLU A 216 4.93 -3.67 18.28
N ILE A 217 6.13 -4.23 18.09
CA ILE A 217 6.42 -5.62 18.46
C ILE A 217 6.29 -5.84 19.98
N ARG A 218 6.76 -4.87 20.77
CA ARG A 218 6.62 -4.93 22.24
C ARG A 218 5.15 -4.90 22.65
N GLU A 219 4.36 -4.02 22.05
CA GLU A 219 2.94 -3.88 22.34
C GLU A 219 2.20 -5.18 22.03
N MET A 220 2.38 -5.76 20.85
CA MET A 220 1.76 -7.04 20.48
C MET A 220 2.18 -8.18 21.39
N THR A 221 3.46 -8.23 21.79
CA THR A 221 3.95 -9.24 22.69
C THR A 221 3.30 -9.13 24.07
N VAL A 222 3.16 -7.90 24.60
CA VAL A 222 2.51 -7.65 25.90
C VAL A 222 1.02 -7.93 25.84
N MET A 223 0.35 -7.54 24.75
CA MET A 223 -1.09 -7.77 24.57
C MET A 223 -1.41 -9.25 24.33
N ASN A 224 -0.45 -10.03 23.86
CA ASN A 224 -0.60 -11.46 23.54
C ASN A 224 -1.79 -11.73 22.59
N MET A 225 -1.93 -10.88 21.56
CA MET A 225 -3.00 -10.94 20.58
C MET A 225 -2.50 -11.43 19.19
N GLY A 226 -1.59 -12.40 19.19
CA GLY A 226 -1.04 -12.94 17.95
C GLY A 226 -0.26 -11.91 17.14
N ASN A 227 -0.58 -11.79 15.87
CA ASN A 227 0.00 -10.80 14.96
C ASN A 227 -0.93 -9.60 14.72
N TYR A 228 -1.86 -9.29 15.61
CA TYR A 228 -2.70 -8.11 15.54
C TYR A 228 -2.01 -6.91 16.20
N ALA A 229 -1.68 -5.90 15.41
CA ALA A 229 -1.04 -4.66 15.86
C ALA A 229 -2.06 -3.52 15.86
N HIS A 230 -2.84 -3.39 16.94
CA HIS A 230 -3.89 -2.38 17.07
C HIS A 230 -3.34 -0.95 16.98
N GLY A 231 -3.91 -0.14 16.09
CA GLY A 231 -3.58 1.27 15.98
C GLY A 231 -2.21 1.57 15.35
N ASN A 232 -1.56 0.58 14.78
CA ASN A 232 -0.28 0.77 14.09
C ASN A 232 -0.50 1.34 12.68
N GLN A 233 -0.21 0.59 11.64
CA GLN A 233 -0.42 1.06 10.27
C GLN A 233 -1.91 1.12 9.90
N PRO A 234 -2.32 1.96 8.92
CA PRO A 234 -3.72 2.04 8.47
C PRO A 234 -4.35 0.70 8.11
N ILE A 235 -3.55 -0.27 7.72
CA ILE A 235 -3.96 -1.63 7.39
C ILE A 235 -4.48 -2.45 8.58
N GLN A 236 -4.33 -1.95 9.80
CA GLN A 236 -4.74 -2.63 11.02
C GLN A 236 -6.13 -2.21 11.51
N HIS A 237 -6.78 -1.29 10.83
CA HIS A 237 -8.08 -0.74 11.22
C HIS A 237 -9.27 -1.43 10.57
#